data_77819c718dbe2198f88c31b0a57cbcdd
#
_entry.id   77819c718dbe2198f88c31b0a57cbcdd
#
_cell.length_a   1.000
_cell.length_b   1.000
_cell.length_c   1.000
_cell.angle_alpha   90.00
_cell.angle_beta   90.00
_cell.angle_gamma   90.00
#
_symmetry.space_group_name_H-M   'P 1'
#
loop_
_entity.id
_entity.type
_entity.pdbx_description
1 polymer ?
#
loop_
_entity_poly.entity_id
_entity_poly.type
_entity_poly.pdbx_seq_one_letter_code
_entity_poly.pdbx_strand_id
1 'polypeptide(L)'
;MKVKIKGNSKMKYAQIRKFDVTNGPKVRTTLFVSGCTHNCPQCFNKDQQSFEYGEFLTEEVEEQFLSYVKSPNVHGVSILGGEPMQQLMDDSLLKLLTRIKEETNKEIWLWSGYTYEEIISNPKRKEILEQVDVLIDGPFKAEMKNLSLKYRGSENQRIIDVKKSLKEKKVVLINVI
;
A
#
# COMPACT_ATOMS: atom_id res chain seq x y z
N MET A 1 -36.79 -13.87 6.43
CA MET A 1 -35.73 -12.91 6.78
C MET A 1 -34.55 -13.20 5.85
N LYS A 2 -34.36 -12.39 4.81
CA LYS A 2 -33.21 -12.57 3.87
C LYS A 2 -31.97 -12.05 4.57
N VAL A 3 -31.07 -12.94 5.00
CA VAL A 3 -29.74 -12.58 5.42
C VAL A 3 -29.07 -11.98 4.18
N LYS A 4 -28.83 -10.66 4.16
CA LYS A 4 -27.95 -10.04 3.21
C LYS A 4 -26.56 -10.62 3.48
N ILE A 5 -26.11 -11.51 2.62
CA ILE A 5 -24.69 -11.87 2.53
C ILE A 5 -23.98 -10.59 2.09
N LYS A 6 -23.43 -9.88 3.06
CA LYS A 6 -22.51 -8.76 2.78
C LYS A 6 -21.35 -9.35 1.98
N GLY A 7 -21.07 -8.78 0.81
CA GLY A 7 -20.04 -9.31 -0.08
C GLY A 7 -18.71 -9.41 0.64
N ASN A 8 -18.21 -10.62 0.82
CA ASN A 8 -16.89 -10.85 1.37
C ASN A 8 -15.85 -10.28 0.41
N SER A 9 -14.93 -9.48 0.93
CA SER A 9 -13.75 -9.05 0.19
C SER A 9 -13.04 -10.29 -0.39
N LYS A 10 -12.60 -10.19 -1.64
CA LYS A 10 -11.74 -11.18 -2.27
C LYS A 10 -10.26 -10.90 -2.00
N MET A 11 -9.93 -9.72 -1.50
CA MET A 11 -8.59 -9.34 -1.15
C MET A 11 -8.13 -10.08 0.10
N LYS A 12 -6.91 -10.64 0.05
CA LYS A 12 -6.26 -11.23 1.20
C LYS A 12 -5.12 -10.33 1.70
N TYR A 13 -4.83 -10.45 2.98
CA TYR A 13 -3.69 -9.80 3.62
C TYR A 13 -2.82 -10.82 4.35
N ALA A 14 -1.53 -10.56 4.38
CA ALA A 14 -0.54 -11.39 5.06
C ALA A 14 -0.38 -11.02 6.53
N GLN A 15 -0.37 -9.72 6.83
CA GLN A 15 -0.12 -9.20 8.17
C GLN A 15 -0.71 -7.79 8.34
N ILE A 16 -1.12 -7.51 9.57
CA ILE A 16 -1.39 -6.15 10.06
C ILE A 16 -0.45 -5.87 11.22
N ARG A 17 0.22 -4.71 11.20
CA ARG A 17 0.98 -4.18 12.34
C ARG A 17 0.29 -2.94 12.86
N LYS A 18 -0.20 -3.02 14.09
CA LYS A 18 -0.86 -1.90 14.76
C LYS A 18 0.09 -0.70 14.91
N PHE A 19 1.30 -0.95 15.35
CA PHE A 19 2.37 0.04 15.48
C PHE A 19 3.60 -0.43 14.72
N ASP A 20 4.02 0.33 13.74
CA ASP A 20 5.18 0.04 12.90
C ASP A 20 6.02 1.32 12.75
N VAL A 21 7.33 1.19 12.88
CA VAL A 21 8.30 2.29 12.73
C VAL A 21 9.30 2.03 11.60
N THR A 22 9.12 0.93 10.87
CA THR A 22 10.05 0.49 9.82
C THR A 22 9.57 0.87 8.41
N ASN A 23 8.27 0.90 8.21
CA ASN A 23 7.67 1.13 6.89
C ASN A 23 7.12 2.56 6.78
N GLY A 24 8.00 3.54 6.76
CA GLY A 24 7.69 4.96 6.68
C GLY A 24 8.07 5.74 7.94
N PRO A 25 7.91 7.06 7.92
CA PRO A 25 8.30 7.92 9.03
C PRO A 25 7.29 7.84 10.19
N LYS A 26 7.80 8.04 11.41
CA LYS A 26 7.02 8.05 12.66
C LYS A 26 6.35 6.69 12.91
N VAL A 27 5.34 6.67 13.79
CA VAL A 27 4.55 5.46 14.08
C VAL A 27 3.40 5.34 13.09
N ARG A 28 3.28 4.19 12.46
CA ARG A 28 2.27 3.92 11.43
C ARG A 28 1.49 2.65 11.75
N THR A 29 0.30 2.53 11.19
CA THR A 29 -0.39 1.24 11.10
C THR A 29 -0.13 0.68 9.70
N THR A 30 0.32 -0.57 9.63
CA THR A 30 0.76 -1.16 8.36
C THR A 30 -0.10 -2.35 7.97
N LEU A 31 -0.54 -2.38 6.71
CA LEU A 31 -1.22 -3.48 6.07
C LEU A 31 -0.30 -4.09 5.01
N PHE A 32 0.00 -5.38 5.15
CA PHE A 32 0.68 -6.18 4.14
C PHE A 32 -0.36 -6.97 3.34
N VAL A 33 -0.58 -6.59 2.09
CA VAL A 33 -1.48 -7.32 1.19
C VAL A 33 -0.83 -8.59 0.65
N SER A 34 -1.62 -9.56 0.23
CA SER A 34 -1.16 -10.79 -0.41
C SER A 34 -1.47 -10.78 -1.89
N GLY A 35 -0.55 -11.35 -2.68
CA GLY A 35 -0.64 -11.44 -4.13
C GLY A 35 0.25 -10.45 -4.86
N CYS A 36 1.15 -10.98 -5.68
CA CYS A 36 2.08 -10.20 -6.50
C CYS A 36 2.61 -11.06 -7.65
N THR A 37 2.54 -10.58 -8.88
CA THR A 37 3.06 -11.27 -10.06
C THR A 37 4.40 -10.73 -10.56
N HIS A 38 5.00 -9.75 -9.90
CA HIS A 38 6.29 -9.18 -10.31
C HIS A 38 7.44 -10.18 -10.25
N ASN A 39 7.39 -11.12 -9.30
CA ASN A 39 8.39 -12.17 -9.11
C ASN A 39 9.84 -11.65 -9.05
N CYS A 40 10.05 -10.54 -8.34
CA CYS A 40 11.38 -9.94 -8.21
C CYS A 40 12.38 -10.92 -7.59
N PRO A 41 13.59 -11.09 -8.18
CA PRO A 41 14.65 -11.88 -7.56
C PRO A 41 14.98 -11.36 -6.15
N GLN A 42 15.15 -12.27 -5.19
CA GLN A 42 15.45 -11.96 -3.79
C GLN A 42 14.40 -11.04 -3.12
N CYS A 43 13.13 -11.15 -3.52
CA CYS A 43 12.04 -10.42 -2.90
C CYS A 43 12.00 -10.66 -1.38
N PHE A 44 11.88 -9.59 -0.59
CA PHE A 44 11.79 -9.67 0.88
C PHE A 44 10.52 -10.36 1.37
N ASN A 45 9.44 -10.28 0.60
CA ASN A 45 8.11 -10.78 0.95
C ASN A 45 7.68 -11.94 0.05
N LYS A 46 8.57 -12.91 -0.17
CA LYS A 46 8.35 -13.99 -1.14
C LYS A 46 7.06 -14.79 -0.88
N ASP A 47 6.75 -15.09 0.38
CA ASP A 47 5.54 -15.84 0.74
C ASP A 47 4.26 -15.05 0.41
N GLN A 48 4.33 -13.73 0.46
CA GLN A 48 3.22 -12.83 0.17
C GLN A 48 2.96 -12.64 -1.34
N GLN A 49 3.74 -13.28 -2.22
CA GLN A 49 3.48 -13.25 -3.66
C GLN A 49 2.25 -14.08 -4.05
N SER A 50 1.92 -15.11 -3.27
CA SER A 50 0.71 -15.89 -3.51
C SER A 50 -0.55 -15.11 -3.16
N PHE A 51 -1.52 -15.05 -4.09
CA PHE A 51 -2.85 -14.50 -3.83
C PHE A 51 -3.66 -15.33 -2.83
N GLU A 52 -3.25 -16.57 -2.58
CA GLU A 52 -3.88 -17.46 -1.60
C GLU A 52 -3.27 -17.37 -0.21
N TYR A 53 -2.16 -16.65 -0.05
CA TYR A 53 -1.49 -16.49 1.24
C TYR A 53 -2.28 -15.58 2.19
N GLY A 54 -2.26 -15.93 3.49
CA GLY A 54 -2.90 -15.12 4.54
C GLY A 54 -4.41 -15.28 4.59
N GLU A 55 -5.09 -14.27 5.11
CA GLU A 55 -6.51 -14.29 5.41
C GLU A 55 -7.28 -13.24 4.59
N PHE A 56 -8.59 -13.44 4.45
CA PHE A 56 -9.44 -12.46 3.78
C PHE A 56 -9.56 -11.16 4.61
N LEU A 57 -9.49 -10.03 3.94
CA LEU A 57 -9.83 -8.74 4.54
C LEU A 57 -11.35 -8.64 4.69
N THR A 58 -11.87 -9.21 5.79
CA THR A 58 -13.30 -9.14 6.09
C THR A 58 -13.69 -7.76 6.62
N GLU A 59 -14.99 -7.46 6.69
CA GLU A 59 -15.49 -6.20 7.26
C GLU A 59 -15.02 -6.02 8.72
N GLU A 60 -15.00 -7.10 9.50
CA GLU A 60 -14.50 -7.06 10.89
C GLU A 60 -13.02 -6.71 10.98
N VAL A 61 -12.19 -7.28 10.09
CA VAL A 61 -10.76 -6.98 10.01
C VAL A 61 -10.54 -5.55 9.56
N GLU A 62 -11.33 -5.05 8.59
CA GLU A 62 -11.27 -3.67 8.14
C GLU A 62 -11.60 -2.69 9.27
N GLU A 63 -12.68 -2.95 10.03
CA GLU A 63 -13.04 -2.13 11.19
C GLU A 63 -11.96 -2.15 12.27
N GLN A 64 -11.36 -3.30 12.53
CA GLN A 64 -10.24 -3.41 13.46
C GLN A 64 -9.02 -2.60 12.98
N PHE A 65 -8.68 -2.70 11.69
CA PHE A 65 -7.59 -1.93 11.10
C PHE A 65 -7.83 -0.42 11.24
N LEU A 66 -9.04 0.05 10.91
CA LEU A 66 -9.42 1.45 11.06
C LEU A 66 -9.36 1.92 12.51
N SER A 67 -9.73 1.06 13.46
CA SER A 67 -9.59 1.39 14.89
C SER A 67 -8.13 1.63 15.30
N TYR A 68 -7.19 0.87 14.71
CA TYR A 68 -5.76 1.08 14.93
C TYR A 68 -5.27 2.39 14.31
N VAL A 69 -5.71 2.68 13.08
CA VAL A 69 -5.37 3.92 12.36
C VAL A 69 -5.83 5.16 13.13
N LYS A 70 -7.01 5.10 13.76
CA LYS A 70 -7.58 6.19 14.57
C LYS A 70 -6.85 6.46 15.88
N SER A 71 -5.96 5.56 16.30
CA SER A 71 -5.16 5.78 17.53
C SER A 71 -4.40 7.10 17.48
N PRO A 72 -4.40 7.90 18.59
CA PRO A 72 -3.66 9.16 18.63
C PRO A 72 -2.16 8.99 18.49
N ASN A 73 -1.63 7.81 18.80
CA ASN A 73 -0.20 7.49 18.66
C ASN A 73 0.22 7.12 17.24
N VAL A 74 -0.74 6.93 16.34
CA VAL A 74 -0.49 6.62 14.93
C VAL A 74 -0.49 7.91 14.11
N HIS A 75 0.55 8.11 13.31
CA HIS A 75 0.73 9.30 12.46
C HIS A 75 0.33 9.05 11.00
N GLY A 76 0.31 7.81 10.57
CA GLY A 76 -0.02 7.48 9.19
C GLY A 76 -0.26 6.00 8.96
N VAL A 77 -0.55 5.66 7.72
CA VAL A 77 -0.82 4.30 7.24
C VAL A 77 0.20 3.91 6.19
N SER A 78 0.64 2.65 6.23
CA SER A 78 1.52 2.07 5.22
C SER A 78 0.88 0.85 4.58
N ILE A 79 0.85 0.82 3.27
CA ILE A 79 0.28 -0.27 2.46
C ILE A 79 1.38 -0.86 1.60
N LEU A 80 1.72 -2.11 1.84
CA LEU A 80 2.75 -2.84 1.11
C LEU A 80 2.49 -4.35 1.20
N GLY A 81 3.52 -5.17 1.06
CA GLY A 81 3.45 -6.63 1.19
C GLY A 81 3.67 -7.32 -0.13
N GLY A 82 2.64 -7.92 -0.74
CA GLY A 82 2.62 -8.35 -2.12
C GLY A 82 2.65 -7.15 -3.06
N GLU A 83 1.62 -6.99 -3.88
CA GLU A 83 1.51 -5.81 -4.77
C GLU A 83 0.14 -5.14 -4.58
N PRO A 84 0.08 -3.99 -3.88
CA PRO A 84 -1.18 -3.28 -3.68
C PRO A 84 -1.88 -2.90 -4.98
N MET A 85 -1.13 -2.51 -6.02
CA MET A 85 -1.69 -2.11 -7.31
C MET A 85 -2.18 -3.28 -8.17
N GLN A 86 -2.09 -4.52 -7.67
CA GLN A 86 -2.72 -5.72 -8.27
C GLN A 86 -3.98 -6.16 -7.50
N GLN A 87 -4.34 -5.52 -6.40
CA GLN A 87 -5.54 -5.82 -5.62
C GLN A 87 -6.79 -5.20 -6.28
N LEU A 88 -7.07 -5.62 -7.52
CA LEU A 88 -8.11 -5.07 -8.39
C LEU A 88 -9.29 -6.04 -8.62
N MET A 89 -9.33 -7.17 -7.89
CA MET A 89 -10.39 -8.19 -8.02
C MET A 89 -11.75 -7.68 -7.57
N ASP A 90 -11.74 -6.79 -6.62
CA ASP A 90 -12.87 -6.01 -6.13
C ASP A 90 -12.36 -4.62 -5.71
N ASP A 91 -13.24 -3.77 -5.22
CA ASP A 91 -12.86 -2.41 -4.80
C ASP A 91 -12.44 -2.32 -3.32
N SER A 92 -12.07 -3.45 -2.69
CA SER A 92 -11.80 -3.49 -1.24
C SER A 92 -10.66 -2.56 -0.84
N LEU A 93 -9.54 -2.57 -1.55
CA LEU A 93 -8.43 -1.67 -1.25
C LEU A 93 -8.83 -0.21 -1.45
N LEU A 94 -9.46 0.13 -2.57
CA LEU A 94 -9.93 1.49 -2.85
C LEU A 94 -10.88 1.99 -1.76
N LYS A 95 -11.86 1.17 -1.37
CA LYS A 95 -12.82 1.49 -0.29
C LYS A 95 -12.11 1.72 1.05
N LEU A 96 -11.17 0.85 1.41
CA LEU A 96 -10.41 1.01 2.65
C LEU A 96 -9.62 2.32 2.66
N LEU A 97 -8.89 2.64 1.58
CA LEU A 97 -8.11 3.88 1.49
C LEU A 97 -9.01 5.12 1.52
N THR A 98 -10.15 5.08 0.83
CA THR A 98 -11.15 6.16 0.84
C THR A 98 -11.67 6.38 2.27
N ARG A 99 -12.04 5.32 2.99
CA ARG A 99 -12.47 5.40 4.39
C ARG A 99 -11.39 6.00 5.30
N ILE A 100 -10.13 5.62 5.13
CA ILE A 100 -9.02 6.21 5.89
C ILE A 100 -8.97 7.73 5.67
N LYS A 101 -9.12 8.18 4.43
CA LYS A 101 -9.10 9.62 4.10
C LYS A 101 -10.31 10.37 4.65
N GLU A 102 -11.50 9.77 4.60
CA GLU A 102 -12.75 10.38 5.06
C GLU A 102 -12.86 10.38 6.59
N GLU A 103 -12.42 9.30 7.25
CA GLU A 103 -12.59 9.10 8.69
C GLU A 103 -11.39 9.59 9.52
N THR A 104 -10.26 9.90 8.86
CA THR A 104 -9.03 10.32 9.54
C THR A 104 -8.26 11.37 8.72
N ASN A 105 -7.32 12.07 9.37
CA ASN A 105 -6.36 12.96 8.71
C ASN A 105 -5.00 12.29 8.51
N LYS A 106 -4.95 10.96 8.49
CA LYS A 106 -3.70 10.21 8.42
C LYS A 106 -3.15 10.17 7.00
N GLU A 107 -1.84 10.34 6.89
CA GLU A 107 -1.10 10.23 5.64
C GLU A 107 -0.97 8.77 5.21
N ILE A 108 -1.20 8.47 3.93
CA ILE A 108 -1.10 7.13 3.36
C ILE A 108 0.16 7.02 2.50
N TRP A 109 1.02 6.09 2.85
CA TRP A 109 2.18 5.64 2.07
C TRP A 109 1.89 4.30 1.43
N LEU A 110 2.24 4.14 0.16
CA LEU A 110 2.03 2.89 -0.58
C LEU A 110 3.29 2.50 -1.34
N TRP A 111 3.66 1.23 -1.27
CA TRP A 111 4.76 0.64 -2.04
C TRP A 111 4.21 -0.17 -3.20
N SER A 112 4.77 0.03 -4.39
CA SER A 112 4.41 -0.73 -5.58
C SER A 112 5.63 -1.06 -6.42
N GLY A 113 5.64 -2.25 -7.02
CA GLY A 113 6.60 -2.63 -8.03
C GLY A 113 6.36 -1.96 -9.39
N TYR A 114 5.18 -1.39 -9.61
CA TYR A 114 4.91 -0.56 -10.79
C TYR A 114 5.52 0.82 -10.65
N THR A 115 5.91 1.41 -11.76
CA THR A 115 6.29 2.83 -11.82
C THR A 115 5.05 3.72 -11.76
N TYR A 116 5.23 4.97 -11.36
CA TYR A 116 4.17 5.99 -11.36
C TYR A 116 3.49 6.08 -12.74
N GLU A 117 4.27 6.04 -13.81
CA GLU A 117 3.79 6.12 -15.19
C GLU A 117 2.90 4.92 -15.57
N GLU A 118 3.28 3.71 -15.14
CA GLU A 118 2.47 2.50 -15.33
C GLU A 118 1.17 2.54 -14.50
N ILE A 119 1.23 3.12 -13.30
CA ILE A 119 0.06 3.24 -12.43
C ILE A 119 -0.96 4.21 -13.05
N ILE A 120 -0.53 5.40 -13.47
CA ILE A 120 -1.45 6.41 -14.04
C ILE A 120 -2.01 6.01 -15.39
N SER A 121 -1.36 5.10 -16.13
CA SER A 121 -1.85 4.57 -17.40
C SER A 121 -3.01 3.58 -17.24
N ASN A 122 -3.26 3.06 -16.05
CA ASN A 122 -4.35 2.15 -15.75
C ASN A 122 -5.42 2.86 -14.89
N PRO A 123 -6.67 3.01 -15.37
CA PRO A 123 -7.71 3.76 -14.65
C PRO A 123 -7.95 3.29 -13.22
N LYS A 124 -8.04 1.98 -12.99
CA LYS A 124 -8.29 1.43 -11.64
C LYS A 124 -7.12 1.66 -10.68
N ARG A 125 -5.88 1.53 -11.15
CA ARG A 125 -4.70 1.84 -10.35
C ARG A 125 -4.62 3.32 -10.03
N LYS A 126 -4.97 4.17 -10.99
CA LYS A 126 -5.00 5.62 -10.80
C LYS A 126 -6.00 6.02 -9.72
N GLU A 127 -7.19 5.42 -9.67
CA GLU A 127 -8.17 5.67 -8.60
C GLU A 127 -7.61 5.34 -7.22
N ILE A 128 -6.87 4.23 -7.08
CA ILE A 128 -6.17 3.87 -5.84
C ILE A 128 -5.10 4.91 -5.51
N LEU A 129 -4.30 5.31 -6.51
CA LEU A 129 -3.23 6.29 -6.34
C LEU A 129 -3.75 7.65 -5.85
N GLU A 130 -4.92 8.08 -6.31
CA GLU A 130 -5.55 9.34 -5.91
C GLU A 130 -5.85 9.41 -4.40
N GLN A 131 -5.94 8.27 -3.71
CA GLN A 131 -6.08 8.19 -2.26
C GLN A 131 -4.75 8.22 -1.51
N VAL A 132 -3.62 8.07 -2.20
CA VAL A 132 -2.28 7.94 -1.62
C VAL A 132 -1.60 9.30 -1.54
N ASP A 133 -0.86 9.54 -0.46
CA ASP A 133 -0.08 10.78 -0.30
C ASP A 133 1.36 10.61 -0.80
N VAL A 134 1.97 9.45 -0.49
CA VAL A 134 3.34 9.13 -0.88
C VAL A 134 3.41 7.74 -1.51
N LEU A 135 3.98 7.66 -2.70
CA LEU A 135 4.22 6.42 -3.43
C LEU A 135 5.72 6.10 -3.44
N ILE A 136 6.06 4.87 -3.04
CA ILE A 136 7.37 4.29 -3.32
C ILE A 136 7.19 3.38 -4.53
N ASP A 137 7.76 3.75 -5.66
CA ASP A 137 7.51 3.12 -6.94
C ASP A 137 8.72 2.39 -7.53
N GLY A 138 8.43 1.46 -8.42
CA GLY A 138 9.41 0.71 -9.17
C GLY A 138 9.73 -0.66 -8.58
N PRO A 139 10.10 -1.64 -9.43
CA PRO A 139 10.39 -2.99 -9.00
C PRO A 139 11.66 -3.03 -8.13
N PHE A 140 11.66 -3.93 -7.13
CA PHE A 140 12.90 -4.22 -6.42
C PHE A 140 13.90 -4.88 -7.35
N LYS A 141 15.10 -4.32 -7.42
CA LYS A 141 16.23 -4.84 -8.21
C LYS A 141 17.37 -5.26 -7.30
N ALA A 142 17.63 -6.58 -7.25
CA ALA A 142 18.62 -7.15 -6.36
C ALA A 142 20.05 -6.60 -6.61
N GLU A 143 20.38 -6.33 -7.86
CA GLU A 143 21.65 -5.71 -8.28
C GLU A 143 21.81 -4.26 -7.84
N MET A 144 20.72 -3.58 -7.49
CA MET A 144 20.69 -2.20 -6.99
C MET A 144 20.29 -2.13 -5.51
N LYS A 145 20.31 -3.28 -4.81
CA LYS A 145 19.98 -3.36 -3.38
C LYS A 145 20.94 -2.51 -2.56
N ASN A 146 20.38 -1.65 -1.71
CA ASN A 146 21.14 -0.82 -0.81
C ASN A 146 20.41 -0.65 0.53
N LEU A 147 20.98 -1.26 1.58
CA LEU A 147 20.36 -1.27 2.93
C LEU A 147 20.45 0.08 3.65
N SER A 148 21.22 1.04 3.15
CA SER A 148 21.30 2.39 3.71
C SER A 148 20.17 3.31 3.25
N LEU A 149 19.39 2.88 2.24
CA LEU A 149 18.26 3.65 1.74
C LEU A 149 17.13 3.67 2.74
N LYS A 150 16.56 4.84 2.98
CA LYS A 150 15.35 4.97 3.80
C LYS A 150 14.12 4.58 2.97
N TYR A 151 13.28 3.71 3.54
CA TYR A 151 11.95 3.31 3.05
C TYR A 151 11.89 2.64 1.67
N ARG A 152 13.01 2.30 1.05
CA ARG A 152 13.09 1.59 -0.24
C ARG A 152 14.23 0.58 -0.23
N GLY A 153 14.10 -0.48 -1.04
CA GLY A 153 15.03 -1.61 -1.01
C GLY A 153 16.16 -1.51 -2.04
N SER A 154 15.95 -0.77 -3.13
CA SER A 154 16.91 -0.63 -4.24
C SER A 154 16.95 0.80 -4.77
N GLU A 155 18.09 1.18 -5.35
CA GLU A 155 18.37 2.58 -5.74
C GLU A 155 17.47 3.10 -6.86
N ASN A 156 16.95 2.23 -7.71
CA ASN A 156 16.01 2.58 -8.78
C ASN A 156 14.64 3.01 -8.30
N GLN A 157 14.26 2.67 -7.06
CA GLN A 157 12.95 3.03 -6.51
C GLN A 157 12.92 4.51 -6.13
N ARG A 158 11.76 5.14 -6.32
CA ARG A 158 11.56 6.57 -6.08
C ARG A 158 10.58 6.78 -4.94
N ILE A 159 10.73 7.88 -4.19
CA ILE A 159 9.76 8.35 -3.20
C ILE A 159 9.08 9.57 -3.79
N ILE A 160 7.78 9.46 -4.08
CA ILE A 160 7.02 10.40 -4.90
C ILE A 160 5.93 11.08 -4.07
N ASP A 161 5.88 12.41 -4.13
CA ASP A 161 4.72 13.18 -3.66
C ASP A 161 3.59 13.05 -4.68
N VAL A 162 2.59 12.25 -4.34
CA VAL A 162 1.51 11.89 -5.27
C VAL A 162 0.65 13.12 -5.62
N LYS A 163 0.27 13.92 -4.62
CA LYS A 163 -0.59 15.08 -4.83
C LYS A 163 0.05 16.11 -5.75
N LYS A 164 1.32 16.44 -5.50
CA LYS A 164 2.07 17.36 -6.37
C LYS A 164 2.26 16.78 -7.75
N SER A 165 2.60 15.48 -7.85
CA SER A 165 2.83 14.83 -9.14
C SER A 165 1.59 14.83 -10.01
N LEU A 166 0.42 14.52 -9.44
CA LEU A 166 -0.86 14.57 -10.17
C LEU A 166 -1.22 16.00 -10.59
N LYS A 167 -1.02 17.00 -9.72
CA LYS A 167 -1.29 18.42 -10.01
C LYS A 167 -0.38 18.96 -11.12
N GLU A 168 0.91 18.66 -11.04
CA GLU A 168 1.93 19.18 -11.97
C GLU A 168 2.06 18.30 -13.24
N LYS A 169 1.36 17.16 -13.30
CA LYS A 169 1.43 16.17 -14.40
C LYS A 169 2.86 15.68 -14.70
N LYS A 170 3.70 15.62 -13.67
CA LYS A 170 5.07 15.10 -13.71
C LYS A 170 5.44 14.54 -12.34
N VAL A 171 6.40 13.62 -12.31
CA VAL A 171 6.90 13.06 -11.04
C VAL A 171 7.58 14.15 -10.22
N VAL A 172 7.13 14.31 -8.97
CA VAL A 172 7.74 15.18 -7.96
C VAL A 172 8.29 14.29 -6.84
N LEU A 173 9.61 14.30 -6.67
CA LEU A 173 10.29 13.48 -5.69
C LEU A 173 10.28 14.12 -4.29
N ILE A 174 10.24 13.26 -3.28
CA ILE A 174 10.49 13.64 -1.89
C ILE A 174 11.92 13.23 -1.52
N ASN A 175 12.71 14.18 -1.08
CA ASN A 175 14.03 13.91 -0.51
C ASN A 175 13.87 13.54 0.96
N VAL A 176 14.10 12.27 1.29
CA VAL A 176 14.13 11.79 2.68
C VAL A 176 15.58 11.84 3.15
N ILE A 177 15.88 12.77 4.04
CA ILE A 177 17.20 12.91 4.69
C ILE A 177 17.34 11.90 5.83
#